data_50c8bcd3eaf94ed4665150214d22bf3e
#
_entry.id   50c8bcd3eaf94ed4665150214d22bf3e
#
_cell.length_a   1.000
_cell.length_b   1.000
_cell.length_c   1.000
_cell.angle_alpha   90.00
_cell.angle_beta   90.00
_cell.angle_gamma   90.00
#
_symmetry.space_group_name_H-M   'P 1'
#
loop_
_entity.id
_entity.type
_entity.pdbx_description
1 polymer ?
#
loop_
_entity_poly.entity_id
_entity_poly.type
_entity_poly.pdbx_seq_one_letter_code
_entity_poly.pdbx_strand_id
1 'polypeptide(L)'
;MNDLEMYREQLALCDDKIIDALVERNAIIEKIMAYKETYGMPILQPAQEAKQERRLNEKLKDNKYQDEIHDVFKRILRNSKRIQARKLFSYNIVLIGFMGAGKSTISDYLSTMFDMKLVEMDQEIVEREEMSIPDIFDTYGEEYFRNLETKLLIEMQERKNTIVSCGG
;
A
#
# COMPACT_ATOMS: atom_id res chain seq x y z
N MET A 1 38.46 -23.66 1.67
CA MET A 1 37.15 -22.99 1.80
C MET A 1 36.26 -23.95 2.57
N ASN A 2 35.65 -23.52 3.66
CA ASN A 2 34.76 -24.36 4.48
C ASN A 2 33.43 -24.56 3.69
N ASP A 3 32.81 -25.74 3.80
CA ASP A 3 31.52 -26.02 3.12
C ASP A 3 30.44 -24.96 3.43
N LEU A 4 30.45 -24.40 4.63
CA LEU A 4 29.55 -23.32 5.02
C LEU A 4 29.78 -22.04 4.18
N GLU A 5 31.00 -21.69 3.89
CA GLU A 5 31.34 -20.52 3.06
C GLU A 5 30.87 -20.73 1.62
N MET A 6 31.10 -21.94 1.09
CA MET A 6 30.60 -22.31 -0.24
C MET A 6 29.07 -22.22 -0.33
N TYR A 7 28.33 -22.69 0.69
CA TYR A 7 26.85 -22.57 0.71
C TYR A 7 26.38 -21.11 0.83
N ARG A 8 27.09 -20.27 1.58
CA ARG A 8 26.79 -18.83 1.67
C ARG A 8 26.98 -18.11 0.32
N GLU A 9 28.04 -18.44 -0.40
CA GLU A 9 28.27 -17.92 -1.75
C GLU A 9 27.18 -18.37 -2.73
N GLN A 10 26.77 -19.64 -2.68
CA GLN A 10 25.67 -20.15 -3.50
C GLN A 10 24.34 -19.44 -3.16
N LEU A 11 24.09 -19.16 -1.87
CA LEU A 11 22.91 -18.42 -1.44
C LEU A 11 22.94 -16.99 -2.00
N ALA A 12 24.06 -16.28 -1.90
CA ALA A 12 24.21 -14.93 -2.45
C ALA A 12 23.93 -14.90 -3.96
N LEU A 13 24.43 -15.88 -4.72
CA LEU A 13 24.12 -15.99 -6.15
C LEU A 13 22.64 -16.26 -6.44
N CYS A 14 21.93 -16.92 -5.54
CA CYS A 14 20.47 -17.09 -5.65
C CYS A 14 19.74 -15.78 -5.34
N ASP A 15 20.20 -15.04 -4.33
CA ASP A 15 19.64 -13.74 -3.97
C ASP A 15 19.80 -12.72 -5.10
N ASP A 16 20.96 -12.68 -5.76
CA ASP A 16 21.20 -11.84 -6.94
C ASP A 16 20.19 -12.14 -8.06
N LYS A 17 19.91 -13.41 -8.34
CA LYS A 17 18.91 -13.80 -9.36
C LYS A 17 17.50 -13.35 -8.98
N ILE A 18 17.16 -13.37 -7.69
CA ILE A 18 15.87 -12.89 -7.19
C ILE A 18 15.77 -11.37 -7.39
N ILE A 19 16.84 -10.63 -7.07
CA ILE A 19 16.91 -9.17 -7.25
C ILE A 19 16.73 -8.83 -8.73
N ASP A 20 17.50 -9.46 -9.62
CA ASP A 20 17.42 -9.22 -11.06
C ASP A 20 16.03 -9.51 -11.62
N ALA A 21 15.44 -10.64 -11.22
CA ALA A 21 14.08 -10.99 -11.62
C ALA A 21 13.02 -10.01 -11.11
N LEU A 22 13.20 -9.43 -9.92
CA LEU A 22 12.31 -8.41 -9.37
C LEU A 22 12.45 -7.07 -10.12
N VAL A 23 13.66 -6.68 -10.48
CA VAL A 23 13.92 -5.47 -11.31
C VAL A 23 13.25 -5.62 -12.66
N GLU A 24 13.49 -6.74 -13.37
CA GLU A 24 12.86 -7.02 -14.66
C GLU A 24 11.33 -7.03 -14.56
N ARG A 25 10.79 -7.71 -13.53
CA ARG A 25 9.35 -7.78 -13.29
C ARG A 25 8.74 -6.40 -13.08
N ASN A 26 9.39 -5.52 -12.33
CA ASN A 26 8.90 -4.17 -12.09
C ASN A 26 8.90 -3.33 -13.38
N ALA A 27 9.93 -3.45 -14.22
CA ALA A 27 9.97 -2.81 -15.52
C ALA A 27 8.83 -3.29 -16.45
N ILE A 28 8.46 -4.59 -16.39
CA ILE A 28 7.31 -5.13 -17.13
C ILE A 28 5.99 -4.54 -16.61
N ILE A 29 5.84 -4.37 -15.29
CA ILE A 29 4.66 -3.73 -14.70
C ILE A 29 4.49 -2.30 -15.22
N GLU A 30 5.57 -1.52 -15.28
CA GLU A 30 5.53 -0.16 -15.84
C GLU A 30 5.08 -0.14 -17.31
N LYS A 31 5.55 -1.11 -18.12
CA LYS A 31 5.08 -1.26 -19.52
C LYS A 31 3.60 -1.62 -19.60
N ILE A 32 3.13 -2.53 -18.74
CA ILE A 32 1.70 -2.88 -18.67
C ILE A 32 0.87 -1.65 -18.29
N MET A 33 1.34 -0.84 -17.34
CA MET A 33 0.65 0.39 -16.94
C MET A 33 0.54 1.39 -18.09
N ALA A 34 1.66 1.66 -18.79
CA ALA A 34 1.68 2.55 -19.94
C ALA A 34 0.72 2.07 -21.04
N TYR A 35 0.67 0.76 -21.29
CA TYR A 35 -0.27 0.17 -22.24
C TYR A 35 -1.72 0.38 -21.82
N LYS A 36 -2.06 0.10 -20.56
CA LYS A 36 -3.41 0.29 -20.03
C LYS A 36 -3.86 1.75 -20.12
N GLU A 37 -2.98 2.68 -19.78
CA GLU A 37 -3.23 4.13 -19.88
C GLU A 37 -3.52 4.54 -21.32
N THR A 38 -2.71 4.09 -22.29
CA THR A 38 -2.88 4.42 -23.70
C THR A 38 -4.23 3.94 -24.26
N TYR A 39 -4.71 2.77 -23.82
CA TYR A 39 -5.92 2.14 -24.34
C TYR A 39 -7.14 2.30 -23.43
N GLY A 40 -7.07 3.13 -22.38
CA GLY A 40 -8.18 3.35 -21.44
C GLY A 40 -8.64 2.09 -20.71
N MET A 41 -7.73 1.12 -20.46
CA MET A 41 -8.08 -0.14 -19.83
C MET A 41 -8.14 -0.01 -18.31
N PRO A 42 -9.06 -0.74 -17.64
CA PRO A 42 -9.14 -0.71 -16.19
C PRO A 42 -7.84 -1.22 -15.56
N ILE A 43 -7.38 -0.53 -14.53
CA ILE A 43 -6.15 -0.85 -13.81
C ILE A 43 -6.32 -2.15 -13.05
N LEU A 44 -7.45 -2.29 -12.38
CA LEU A 44 -7.81 -3.48 -11.62
C LEU A 44 -8.49 -4.49 -12.54
N GLN A 45 -7.94 -5.68 -12.55
CA GLN A 45 -8.43 -6.81 -13.33
C GLN A 45 -8.50 -8.05 -12.43
N PRO A 46 -9.57 -8.23 -11.63
CA PRO A 46 -9.70 -9.34 -10.70
C PRO A 46 -9.50 -10.72 -11.34
N ALA A 47 -9.96 -10.86 -12.59
CA ALA A 47 -9.76 -12.11 -13.35
C ALA A 47 -8.29 -12.42 -13.61
N GLN A 48 -7.46 -11.40 -13.81
CA GLN A 48 -6.02 -11.55 -14.01
C GLN A 48 -5.31 -11.89 -12.69
N GLU A 49 -5.73 -11.30 -11.58
CA GLU A 49 -5.23 -11.65 -10.25
C GLU A 49 -5.52 -13.11 -9.90
N ALA A 50 -6.76 -13.55 -10.12
CA ALA A 50 -7.15 -14.95 -9.91
C ALA A 50 -6.38 -15.93 -10.83
N LYS A 51 -6.03 -15.51 -12.05
CA LYS A 51 -5.20 -16.32 -12.96
C LYS A 51 -3.76 -16.44 -12.44
N GLN A 52 -3.20 -15.35 -11.91
CA GLN A 52 -1.85 -15.39 -11.35
C GLN A 52 -1.78 -16.27 -10.10
N GLU A 53 -2.78 -16.19 -9.23
CA GLU A 53 -2.86 -17.02 -8.03
C GLU A 53 -2.97 -18.52 -8.39
N ARG A 54 -3.84 -18.88 -9.33
CA ARG A 54 -3.95 -20.27 -9.82
C ARG A 54 -2.62 -20.77 -10.37
N ARG A 55 -1.93 -19.97 -11.20
CA ARG A 55 -0.62 -20.33 -11.75
C ARG A 55 0.43 -20.55 -10.66
N LEU A 56 0.41 -19.72 -9.59
CA LEU A 56 1.32 -19.85 -8.46
C LEU A 56 1.05 -21.17 -7.72
N ASN A 57 -0.21 -21.47 -7.42
CA ASN A 57 -0.61 -22.70 -6.74
C ASN A 57 -0.23 -23.95 -7.55
N GLU A 58 -0.47 -23.93 -8.86
CA GLU A 58 -0.08 -25.04 -9.74
C GLU A 58 1.44 -25.25 -9.75
N LYS A 59 2.23 -24.16 -9.80
CA LYS A 59 3.70 -24.24 -9.83
C LYS A 59 4.30 -24.70 -8.51
N LEU A 60 3.65 -24.42 -7.41
CA LEU A 60 4.10 -24.76 -6.06
C LEU A 60 3.50 -26.07 -5.53
N LYS A 61 2.64 -26.72 -6.31
CA LYS A 61 2.01 -27.98 -5.91
C LYS A 61 3.07 -28.99 -5.48
N ASP A 62 2.86 -29.58 -4.30
CA ASP A 62 3.74 -30.56 -3.68
C ASP A 62 5.16 -30.04 -3.33
N ASN A 63 5.40 -28.73 -3.36
CA ASN A 63 6.66 -28.14 -2.94
C ASN A 63 6.68 -27.95 -1.41
N LYS A 64 7.73 -28.44 -0.75
CA LYS A 64 7.86 -28.36 0.73
C LYS A 64 7.95 -26.93 1.30
N TYR A 65 8.23 -25.94 0.46
CA TYR A 65 8.29 -24.51 0.82
C TYR A 65 7.11 -23.73 0.22
N GLN A 66 5.99 -24.38 -0.04
CA GLN A 66 4.85 -23.78 -0.70
C GLN A 66 4.35 -22.55 0.06
N ASP A 67 4.17 -22.65 1.36
CA ASP A 67 3.59 -21.58 2.19
C ASP A 67 4.53 -20.37 2.27
N GLU A 68 5.82 -20.58 2.49
CA GLU A 68 6.83 -19.53 2.55
C GLU A 68 6.95 -18.78 1.21
N ILE A 69 6.97 -19.52 0.11
CA ILE A 69 7.03 -18.91 -1.23
C ILE A 69 5.73 -18.15 -1.53
N HIS A 70 4.57 -18.69 -1.11
CA HIS A 70 3.28 -18.03 -1.27
C HIS A 70 3.24 -16.68 -0.57
N ASP A 71 3.75 -16.60 0.66
CA ASP A 71 3.81 -15.35 1.43
C ASP A 71 4.74 -14.30 0.79
N VAL A 72 5.89 -14.73 0.27
CA VAL A 72 6.78 -13.85 -0.50
C VAL A 72 6.06 -13.33 -1.75
N PHE A 73 5.37 -14.19 -2.50
CA PHE A 73 4.64 -13.78 -3.71
C PHE A 73 3.48 -12.83 -3.42
N LYS A 74 2.75 -12.99 -2.32
CA LYS A 74 1.75 -12.00 -1.85
C LYS A 74 2.36 -10.61 -1.68
N ARG A 75 3.56 -10.53 -1.07
CA ARG A 75 4.29 -9.26 -0.90
C ARG A 75 4.75 -8.67 -2.24
N ILE A 76 5.22 -9.51 -3.17
CA ILE A 76 5.60 -9.09 -4.52
C ILE A 76 4.39 -8.53 -5.28
N LEU A 77 3.22 -9.16 -5.19
CA LEU A 77 1.98 -8.68 -5.81
C LEU A 77 1.51 -7.35 -5.19
N ARG A 78 1.58 -7.23 -3.87
CA ARG A 78 1.30 -5.96 -3.18
C ARG A 78 2.25 -4.85 -3.63
N ASN A 79 3.55 -5.11 -3.72
CA ASN A 79 4.51 -4.13 -4.25
C ASN A 79 4.18 -3.70 -5.67
N SER A 80 3.68 -4.61 -6.51
CA SER A 80 3.24 -4.27 -7.87
C SER A 80 2.07 -3.29 -7.87
N LYS A 81 1.08 -3.49 -6.99
CA LYS A 81 -0.05 -2.55 -6.81
C LYS A 81 0.45 -1.18 -6.35
N ARG A 82 1.42 -1.15 -5.43
CA ARG A 82 2.03 0.10 -4.96
C ARG A 82 2.77 0.86 -6.06
N ILE A 83 3.53 0.17 -6.92
CA ILE A 83 4.19 0.78 -8.09
C ILE A 83 3.15 1.39 -9.02
N GLN A 84 2.06 0.66 -9.28
CA GLN A 84 0.95 1.13 -10.10
C GLN A 84 0.27 2.37 -9.48
N ALA A 85 -0.03 2.33 -8.19
CA ALA A 85 -0.64 3.44 -7.47
C ALA A 85 0.22 4.71 -7.50
N ARG A 86 1.53 4.60 -7.27
CA ARG A 86 2.45 5.75 -7.33
C ARG A 86 2.47 6.44 -8.67
N LYS A 87 2.29 5.70 -9.74
CA LYS A 87 2.24 6.26 -11.09
C LYS A 87 0.90 6.93 -11.39
N LEU A 88 -0.19 6.38 -10.87
CA LEU A 88 -1.55 6.87 -11.07
C LEU A 88 -1.89 8.05 -10.17
N PHE A 89 -1.52 7.94 -8.91
CA PHE A 89 -1.85 8.91 -7.87
C PHE A 89 -0.59 9.65 -7.45
N SER A 90 -0.11 10.58 -8.30
CA SER A 90 0.95 11.52 -7.92
C SER A 90 0.48 12.55 -6.87
N TYR A 91 -0.78 12.47 -6.46
CA TYR A 91 -1.51 13.31 -5.50
C TYR A 91 -2.08 12.46 -4.36
N ASN A 92 -2.56 13.11 -3.33
CA ASN A 92 -3.30 12.48 -2.24
C ASN A 92 -4.78 12.35 -2.60
N ILE A 93 -5.44 11.33 -2.08
CA ILE A 93 -6.89 11.16 -2.13
C ILE A 93 -7.45 11.63 -0.78
N VAL A 94 -8.25 12.68 -0.79
CA VAL A 94 -8.86 13.21 0.45
C VAL A 94 -10.34 12.84 0.45
N LEU A 95 -10.77 12.11 1.48
CA LEU A 95 -12.16 11.71 1.70
C LEU A 95 -12.78 12.66 2.73
N ILE A 96 -13.79 13.40 2.29
CA ILE A 96 -14.57 14.31 3.13
C ILE A 96 -16.03 13.84 3.18
N GLY A 97 -16.71 14.13 4.25
CA GLY A 97 -18.14 13.81 4.42
C GLY A 97 -18.52 13.63 5.88
N PHE A 98 -19.81 13.61 6.16
CA PHE A 98 -20.34 13.49 7.51
C PHE A 98 -20.01 12.14 8.17
N MET A 99 -20.15 12.08 9.49
CA MET A 99 -20.08 10.85 10.27
C MET A 99 -21.06 9.82 9.69
N GLY A 100 -20.60 8.56 9.54
CA GLY A 100 -21.41 7.48 8.96
C GLY A 100 -21.51 7.48 7.43
N ALA A 101 -20.91 8.41 6.70
CA ALA A 101 -20.91 8.44 5.23
C ALA A 101 -20.08 7.32 4.55
N GLY A 102 -19.49 6.40 5.33
CA GLY A 102 -18.73 5.28 4.80
C GLY A 102 -17.27 5.62 4.43
N LYS A 103 -16.75 6.76 4.87
CA LYS A 103 -15.36 7.20 4.59
C LYS A 103 -14.34 6.11 4.95
N SER A 104 -14.39 5.58 6.17
CA SER A 104 -13.45 4.55 6.64
C SER A 104 -13.53 3.25 5.81
N THR A 105 -14.71 2.84 5.39
CA THR A 105 -14.87 1.66 4.52
C THR A 105 -14.21 1.89 3.15
N ILE A 106 -14.38 3.08 2.58
CA ILE A 106 -13.79 3.44 1.29
C ILE A 106 -12.28 3.63 1.42
N SER A 107 -11.81 4.30 2.48
CA SER A 107 -10.38 4.52 2.73
C SER A 107 -9.62 3.21 2.91
N ASP A 108 -10.17 2.27 3.69
CA ASP A 108 -9.61 0.94 3.89
C ASP A 108 -9.56 0.14 2.58
N TYR A 109 -10.66 0.19 1.81
CA TYR A 109 -10.72 -0.47 0.51
C TYR A 109 -9.65 0.06 -0.45
N LEU A 110 -9.54 1.38 -0.61
CA LEU A 110 -8.56 2.01 -1.49
C LEU A 110 -7.13 1.76 -1.00
N SER A 111 -6.89 1.87 0.32
CA SER A 111 -5.59 1.59 0.93
C SER A 111 -5.13 0.17 0.64
N THR A 112 -6.02 -0.81 0.85
CA THR A 112 -5.73 -2.22 0.58
C THR A 112 -5.55 -2.49 -0.91
N MET A 113 -6.41 -1.88 -1.75
CA MET A 113 -6.42 -2.09 -3.19
C MET A 113 -5.14 -1.58 -3.87
N PHE A 114 -4.70 -0.40 -3.49
CA PHE A 114 -3.57 0.30 -4.10
C PHE A 114 -2.29 0.30 -3.26
N ASP A 115 -2.32 -0.33 -2.08
CA ASP A 115 -1.24 -0.29 -1.10
C ASP A 115 -0.78 1.15 -0.80
N MET A 116 -1.76 2.08 -0.71
CA MET A 116 -1.55 3.47 -0.33
C MET A 116 -1.54 3.62 1.19
N LYS A 117 -0.75 4.56 1.70
CA LYS A 117 -0.78 4.87 3.13
C LYS A 117 -2.13 5.52 3.47
N LEU A 118 -2.79 5.03 4.51
CA LEU A 118 -3.99 5.62 5.07
C LEU A 118 -3.63 6.50 6.26
N VAL A 119 -4.24 7.68 6.32
CA VAL A 119 -4.22 8.60 7.46
C VAL A 119 -5.67 8.93 7.82
N GLU A 120 -6.14 8.38 8.92
CA GLU A 120 -7.39 8.77 9.57
C GLU A 120 -7.07 9.98 10.47
N MET A 121 -7.58 11.16 10.12
CA MET A 121 -7.19 12.41 10.77
C MET A 121 -7.54 12.43 12.25
N ASP A 122 -8.72 11.95 12.62
CA ASP A 122 -9.19 11.91 14.01
C ASP A 122 -8.25 11.03 14.86
N GLN A 123 -7.87 9.86 14.35
CA GLN A 123 -6.96 8.95 15.03
C GLN A 123 -5.54 9.55 15.15
N GLU A 124 -5.02 10.15 14.08
CA GLU A 124 -3.70 10.80 14.09
C GLU A 124 -3.63 11.95 15.12
N ILE A 125 -4.73 12.74 15.27
CA ILE A 125 -4.82 13.79 16.27
C ILE A 125 -4.83 13.19 17.68
N VAL A 126 -5.65 12.16 17.93
CA VAL A 126 -5.71 11.47 19.22
C VAL A 126 -4.34 10.91 19.62
N GLU A 127 -3.62 10.29 18.67
CA GLU A 127 -2.29 9.74 18.91
C GLU A 127 -1.24 10.81 19.22
N ARG A 128 -1.31 11.97 18.56
CA ARG A 128 -0.36 13.08 18.78
C ARG A 128 -0.59 13.84 20.07
N GLU A 129 -1.87 14.07 20.42
CA GLU A 129 -2.24 14.81 21.63
C GLU A 129 -2.29 13.89 22.86
N GLU A 130 -2.21 12.57 22.68
CA GLU A 130 -2.37 11.57 23.75
C GLU A 130 -3.68 11.73 24.53
N MET A 131 -4.71 12.30 23.88
CA MET A 131 -6.02 12.63 24.46
C MET A 131 -7.14 12.23 23.51
N SER A 132 -8.28 11.86 24.08
CA SER A 132 -9.49 11.65 23.27
C SER A 132 -10.02 12.97 22.70
N ILE A 133 -10.74 12.91 21.58
CA ILE A 133 -11.34 14.11 20.97
C ILE A 133 -12.28 14.84 21.96
N PRO A 134 -13.17 14.15 22.71
CA PRO A 134 -13.96 14.83 23.74
C PRO A 134 -13.10 15.54 24.79
N ASP A 135 -12.03 14.93 25.27
CA ASP A 135 -11.14 15.54 26.26
C ASP A 135 -10.40 16.76 25.69
N ILE A 136 -10.05 16.75 24.40
CA ILE A 136 -9.47 17.91 23.71
C ILE A 136 -10.49 19.06 23.68
N PHE A 137 -11.74 18.76 23.32
CA PHE A 137 -12.82 19.78 23.33
C PHE A 137 -13.07 20.38 24.73
N ASP A 138 -13.12 19.49 25.73
CA ASP A 138 -13.38 19.92 27.12
C ASP A 138 -12.22 20.73 27.69
N THR A 139 -10.98 20.40 27.31
CA THR A 139 -9.77 21.05 27.89
C THR A 139 -9.37 22.32 27.14
N TYR A 140 -9.41 22.29 25.81
CA TYR A 140 -8.82 23.30 24.93
C TYR A 140 -9.85 24.01 24.04
N GLY A 141 -11.05 23.47 23.93
CA GLY A 141 -12.13 24.00 23.09
C GLY A 141 -12.03 23.58 21.60
N GLU A 142 -13.11 23.87 20.89
CA GLU A 142 -13.26 23.51 19.48
C GLU A 142 -12.23 24.17 18.57
N GLU A 143 -11.89 25.43 18.82
CA GLU A 143 -10.94 26.20 18.01
C GLU A 143 -9.54 25.52 18.00
N TYR A 144 -9.12 25.01 19.16
CA TYR A 144 -7.86 24.26 19.24
C TYR A 144 -7.88 23.02 18.37
N PHE A 145 -8.96 22.24 18.45
CA PHE A 145 -9.11 21.04 17.62
C PHE A 145 -9.08 21.38 16.11
N ARG A 146 -9.80 22.42 15.68
CA ARG A 146 -9.78 22.87 14.28
C ARG A 146 -8.40 23.33 13.81
N ASN A 147 -7.61 23.89 14.70
CA ASN A 147 -6.22 24.25 14.42
C ASN A 147 -5.34 23.00 14.24
N LEU A 148 -5.58 21.93 15.01
CA LEU A 148 -4.89 20.65 14.83
C LEU A 148 -5.25 20.00 13.49
N GLU A 149 -6.53 19.96 13.12
CA GLU A 149 -6.97 19.48 11.80
C GLU A 149 -6.30 20.26 10.66
N THR A 150 -6.27 21.59 10.78
CA THR A 150 -5.65 22.46 9.76
C THR A 150 -4.15 22.20 9.62
N LYS A 151 -3.42 22.09 10.73
CA LYS A 151 -2.00 21.78 10.74
C LYS A 151 -1.73 20.43 10.07
N LEU A 152 -2.53 19.42 10.42
CA LEU A 152 -2.38 18.08 9.85
C LEU A 152 -2.66 18.07 8.34
N LEU A 153 -3.68 18.80 7.87
CA LEU A 153 -3.95 18.95 6.44
C LEU A 153 -2.80 19.63 5.69
N ILE A 154 -2.19 20.66 6.29
CA ILE A 154 -1.02 21.32 5.71
C ILE A 154 0.15 20.32 5.59
N GLU A 155 0.41 19.52 6.63
CA GLU A 155 1.44 18.47 6.57
C GLU A 155 1.15 17.43 5.47
N MET A 156 -0.11 17.11 5.23
CA MET A 156 -0.50 16.17 4.18
C MET A 156 -0.19 16.68 2.76
N GLN A 157 -0.04 18.00 2.56
CA GLN A 157 0.33 18.56 1.24
C GLN A 157 1.74 18.14 0.81
N GLU A 158 2.64 17.92 1.77
CA GLU A 158 4.01 17.44 1.50
C GLU A 158 4.06 15.94 1.20
N ARG A 159 3.01 15.20 1.52
CA ARG A 159 2.91 13.75 1.24
C ARG A 159 2.34 13.53 -0.16
N LYS A 160 2.64 12.37 -0.72
CA LYS A 160 2.08 11.91 -1.99
C LYS A 160 1.60 10.48 -1.84
N ASN A 161 0.68 10.07 -2.70
CA ASN A 161 0.17 8.70 -2.72
C ASN A 161 -0.38 8.25 -1.36
N THR A 162 -1.09 9.16 -0.70
CA THR A 162 -1.69 8.97 0.62
C THR A 162 -3.20 9.16 0.54
N ILE A 163 -3.95 8.32 1.24
CA ILE A 163 -5.38 8.49 1.46
C ILE A 163 -5.53 9.22 2.79
N VAL A 164 -6.22 10.33 2.78
CA VAL A 164 -6.51 11.13 3.97
C VAL A 164 -8.01 11.08 4.21
N SER A 165 -8.43 10.45 5.30
CA SER A 165 -9.82 10.41 5.73
C SER A 165 -10.03 11.52 6.76
N CYS A 166 -10.76 12.55 6.37
CA CYS A 166 -11.09 13.65 7.25
C CYS A 166 -12.18 13.22 8.24
N GLY A 167 -12.09 13.70 9.46
CA GLY A 167 -13.14 13.60 10.46
C GLY A 167 -14.50 14.13 9.94
N GLY A 168 -15.58 13.82 10.61
CA GLY A 168 -16.93 14.21 10.23
C GLY A 168 -17.61 15.04 11.27
#